data_340e5b62b65dc6ae13c76432fff7bd49
#
_entry.id   340e5b62b65dc6ae13c76432fff7bd49
#
_cell.length_a   1.000
_cell.length_b   1.000
_cell.length_c   1.000
_cell.angle_alpha   90.00
_cell.angle_beta   90.00
_cell.angle_gamma   90.00
#
_symmetry.space_group_name_H-M   'P 1'
#
loop_
_entity.id
_entity.type
_entity.pdbx_description
1 polymer ?
#
loop_
_entity_poly.entity_id
_entity_poly.type
_entity_poly.pdbx_seq_one_letter_code
_entity_poly.pdbx_strand_id
1 'polypeptide(L)'
;MKRLFFIGCWTLILTLLIPDRAKGDTFVDSLRREIKVLPDSSKLIRLNELLYANTHNKVYKVYADLLLEEAQRQRNDYYKGNALLFLMRYYYMQDPDSLRIYLKIAEPLFIATNRIEELCRAKGWNIYSLANEGMQGLVIREVDSLRNLATYFNYPDGVDMANQALANFYFNIGLDEEGIQLSREILSRMEERNASRMRWYYVLRLLLTKDLRLEYLNKLDSCIQECEKEDITQLDAEHTVAFLKDRYHYYSAQYYVAEKEPSLVYLHLRMMEDIEKKNNMNAEQILPQFLWMNYYALAGKYEKAIDLANKLELMLLDKKRFSDWVSVEDFKADLYYKLGRGMEAARAYRDSKEVHDSIMRVKYYEDLAKLKTQREVEKLEIQSKKLE
;
A
#
# COMPACT_ATOMS: atom_id res chain seq x y z
N MET A 1 -21.68 31.03 -44.44
CA MET A 1 -20.86 30.91 -43.20
C MET A 1 -21.51 30.13 -42.05
N LYS A 2 -22.62 29.41 -42.22
CA LYS A 2 -23.28 28.60 -41.14
C LYS A 2 -23.09 27.06 -41.26
N ARG A 3 -22.42 26.54 -42.28
CA ARG A 3 -22.20 25.09 -42.47
C ARG A 3 -20.82 24.59 -42.05
N LEU A 4 -19.86 25.45 -41.77
CA LEU A 4 -18.51 25.06 -41.33
C LEU A 4 -18.39 24.93 -39.80
N PHE A 5 -19.34 25.46 -39.02
CA PHE A 5 -19.31 25.39 -37.55
C PHE A 5 -19.87 24.04 -37.03
N PHE A 6 -20.63 23.29 -37.82
CA PHE A 6 -21.22 21.98 -37.41
C PHE A 6 -20.27 20.81 -37.60
N ILE A 7 -19.29 20.91 -38.48
CA ILE A 7 -18.32 19.82 -38.73
C ILE A 7 -17.24 19.79 -37.62
N GLY A 8 -16.87 20.96 -37.07
CA GLY A 8 -15.87 21.08 -36.00
C GLY A 8 -16.34 20.54 -34.63
N CYS A 9 -17.66 20.63 -34.34
CA CYS A 9 -18.23 20.07 -33.09
C CYS A 9 -18.38 18.56 -33.12
N TRP A 10 -18.60 17.94 -34.27
CA TRP A 10 -18.73 16.48 -34.37
C TRP A 10 -17.40 15.75 -34.28
N THR A 11 -16.31 16.36 -34.73
CA THR A 11 -14.96 15.79 -34.57
C THR A 11 -14.46 15.85 -33.12
N LEU A 12 -14.86 16.88 -32.34
CA LEU A 12 -14.52 16.97 -30.91
C LEU A 12 -15.32 15.99 -30.04
N ILE A 13 -16.57 15.66 -30.43
CA ILE A 13 -17.42 14.72 -29.69
C ILE A 13 -17.01 13.26 -29.98
N LEU A 14 -16.49 12.96 -31.18
CA LEU A 14 -15.99 11.62 -31.51
C LEU A 14 -14.68 11.25 -30.80
N THR A 15 -13.87 12.25 -30.41
CA THR A 15 -12.64 11.98 -29.64
C THR A 15 -12.91 11.71 -28.16
N LEU A 16 -14.10 12.07 -27.62
CA LEU A 16 -14.51 11.79 -26.24
C LEU A 16 -15.20 10.42 -26.07
N LEU A 17 -15.51 9.72 -27.15
CA LEU A 17 -16.16 8.41 -27.14
C LEU A 17 -15.24 7.24 -27.51
N ILE A 18 -13.93 7.46 -27.59
CA ILE A 18 -12.99 6.35 -27.75
C ILE A 18 -12.91 5.62 -26.40
N PRO A 19 -13.32 4.36 -26.31
CA PRO A 19 -13.21 3.62 -25.06
C PRO A 19 -11.77 3.58 -24.59
N ASP A 20 -11.54 3.61 -23.28
CA ASP A 20 -10.19 3.62 -22.67
C ASP A 20 -9.27 2.49 -23.18
N ARG A 21 -9.85 1.37 -23.62
CA ARG A 21 -9.13 0.29 -24.32
C ARG A 21 -8.47 0.75 -25.62
N ALA A 22 -9.17 1.51 -26.45
CA ALA A 22 -8.61 1.98 -27.73
C ALA A 22 -7.48 3.00 -27.55
N LYS A 23 -7.49 3.77 -26.43
CA LYS A 23 -6.37 4.68 -26.08
C LYS A 23 -5.15 3.91 -25.56
N GLY A 24 -5.38 2.79 -24.84
CA GLY A 24 -4.31 1.91 -24.37
C GLY A 24 -3.59 1.22 -25.54
N ASP A 25 -4.32 0.69 -26.49
CA ASP A 25 -3.75 0.00 -27.66
C ASP A 25 -2.91 0.95 -28.52
N THR A 26 -3.38 2.18 -28.74
CA THR A 26 -2.62 3.21 -29.50
C THR A 26 -1.32 3.64 -28.79
N PHE A 27 -1.30 3.68 -27.46
CA PHE A 27 -0.10 3.99 -26.68
C PHE A 27 0.94 2.88 -26.78
N VAL A 28 0.53 1.63 -26.58
CA VAL A 28 1.41 0.46 -26.68
C VAL A 28 1.99 0.34 -28.08
N ASP A 29 1.17 0.53 -29.13
CA ASP A 29 1.63 0.49 -30.53
C ASP A 29 2.59 1.64 -30.86
N SER A 30 2.37 2.84 -30.30
CA SER A 30 3.30 3.96 -30.43
C SER A 30 4.65 3.64 -29.80
N LEU A 31 4.62 3.11 -28.58
CA LEU A 31 5.83 2.72 -27.84
C LEU A 31 6.58 1.57 -28.57
N ARG A 32 5.87 0.56 -29.06
CA ARG A 32 6.48 -0.51 -29.87
C ARG A 32 7.17 0.03 -31.13
N ARG A 33 6.59 1.03 -31.78
CA ARG A 33 7.21 1.70 -32.96
C ARG A 33 8.44 2.49 -32.58
N GLU A 34 8.42 3.24 -31.48
CA GLU A 34 9.58 3.98 -30.95
C GLU A 34 10.74 3.02 -30.65
N ILE A 35 10.45 1.94 -29.95
CA ILE A 35 11.47 0.96 -29.55
C ILE A 35 12.01 0.17 -30.74
N LYS A 36 11.18 -0.13 -31.73
CA LYS A 36 11.58 -0.95 -32.90
C LYS A 36 12.76 -0.37 -33.68
N VAL A 37 12.91 0.95 -33.71
CA VAL A 37 13.99 1.65 -34.45
C VAL A 37 15.30 1.70 -33.66
N LEU A 38 15.31 1.35 -32.38
CA LEU A 38 16.50 1.37 -31.55
C LEU A 38 17.36 0.11 -31.79
N PRO A 39 18.70 0.20 -31.61
CA PRO A 39 19.56 -0.97 -31.47
C PRO A 39 19.11 -1.89 -30.33
N ASP A 40 19.37 -3.20 -30.45
CA ASP A 40 18.83 -4.19 -29.49
C ASP A 40 19.25 -3.89 -28.04
N SER A 41 20.51 -3.55 -27.77
CA SER A 41 20.96 -3.18 -26.43
C SER A 41 20.26 -1.92 -25.90
N SER A 42 20.03 -0.94 -26.76
CA SER A 42 19.35 0.32 -26.42
C SER A 42 17.86 0.11 -26.10
N LYS A 43 17.21 -0.89 -26.70
CA LYS A 43 15.82 -1.25 -26.39
C LYS A 43 15.65 -1.65 -24.93
N LEU A 44 16.50 -2.55 -24.44
CA LEU A 44 16.47 -3.01 -23.06
C LEU A 44 16.71 -1.87 -22.07
N ILE A 45 17.72 -1.05 -22.34
CA ILE A 45 18.05 0.12 -21.49
C ILE A 45 16.85 1.06 -21.45
N ARG A 46 16.31 1.45 -22.61
CA ARG A 46 15.20 2.39 -22.71
C ARG A 46 13.93 1.89 -22.02
N LEU A 47 13.55 0.63 -22.22
CA LEU A 47 12.40 0.03 -21.55
C LEU A 47 12.59 -0.01 -20.03
N ASN A 48 13.79 -0.34 -19.57
CA ASN A 48 14.11 -0.37 -18.16
C ASN A 48 14.07 1.03 -17.52
N GLU A 49 14.59 2.07 -18.19
CA GLU A 49 14.47 3.45 -17.75
C GLU A 49 13.00 3.88 -17.63
N LEU A 50 12.19 3.60 -18.66
CA LEU A 50 10.76 3.90 -18.64
C LEU A 50 10.02 3.16 -17.54
N LEU A 51 10.39 1.90 -17.27
CA LEU A 51 9.86 1.10 -16.20
C LEU A 51 10.10 1.75 -14.82
N TYR A 52 11.36 2.13 -14.53
CA TYR A 52 11.70 2.79 -13.27
C TYR A 52 11.12 4.19 -13.14
N ALA A 53 11.11 4.98 -14.20
CA ALA A 53 10.54 6.34 -14.20
C ALA A 53 9.01 6.38 -13.98
N ASN A 54 8.30 5.26 -14.17
CA ASN A 54 6.85 5.20 -14.08
C ASN A 54 6.34 4.29 -12.95
N THR A 55 7.15 4.01 -11.95
CA THR A 55 6.82 3.10 -10.82
C THR A 55 5.58 3.51 -10.02
N HIS A 56 5.19 4.78 -10.07
CA HIS A 56 4.01 5.33 -9.38
C HIS A 56 2.72 5.23 -10.19
N ASN A 57 2.79 4.79 -11.44
CA ASN A 57 1.68 4.77 -12.38
C ASN A 57 1.44 3.34 -12.87
N LYS A 58 0.20 2.87 -12.94
CA LYS A 58 -0.14 1.53 -13.44
C LYS A 58 0.40 1.22 -14.84
N VAL A 59 0.81 2.25 -15.59
CA VAL A 59 1.47 2.13 -16.91
C VAL A 59 2.79 1.35 -16.81
N TYR A 60 3.45 1.29 -15.67
CA TYR A 60 4.69 0.51 -15.53
C TYR A 60 4.53 -0.98 -15.89
N LYS A 61 3.31 -1.53 -15.76
CA LYS A 61 3.03 -2.90 -16.22
C LYS A 61 3.29 -3.08 -17.70
N VAL A 62 2.89 -2.10 -18.53
CA VAL A 62 3.12 -2.13 -19.97
C VAL A 62 4.62 -2.16 -20.27
N TYR A 63 5.39 -1.34 -19.59
CA TYR A 63 6.85 -1.34 -19.76
C TYR A 63 7.49 -2.65 -19.27
N ALA A 64 6.98 -3.22 -18.17
CA ALA A 64 7.45 -4.51 -17.66
C ALA A 64 7.13 -5.66 -18.64
N ASP A 65 5.93 -5.70 -19.23
CA ASP A 65 5.58 -6.71 -20.24
C ASP A 65 6.50 -6.62 -21.48
N LEU A 66 6.71 -5.40 -22.01
CA LEU A 66 7.56 -5.18 -23.16
C LEU A 66 9.05 -5.48 -22.85
N LEU A 67 9.50 -5.13 -21.65
CA LEU A 67 10.87 -5.45 -21.20
C LEU A 67 11.04 -6.97 -21.06
N LEU A 68 10.04 -7.69 -20.57
CA LEU A 68 10.08 -9.16 -20.45
C LEU A 68 10.17 -9.80 -21.83
N GLU A 69 9.30 -9.37 -22.78
CA GLU A 69 9.30 -9.87 -24.17
C GLU A 69 10.68 -9.67 -24.83
N GLU A 70 11.23 -8.46 -24.72
CA GLU A 70 12.50 -8.11 -25.34
C GLU A 70 13.70 -8.78 -24.66
N ALA A 71 13.70 -8.87 -23.33
CA ALA A 71 14.75 -9.55 -22.57
C ALA A 71 14.78 -11.06 -22.85
N GLN A 72 13.62 -11.71 -23.04
CA GLN A 72 13.52 -13.09 -23.47
C GLN A 72 14.06 -13.29 -24.90
N ARG A 73 13.71 -12.39 -25.82
CA ARG A 73 14.21 -12.41 -27.20
C ARG A 73 15.74 -12.30 -27.24
N GLN A 74 16.32 -11.42 -26.44
CA GLN A 74 17.76 -11.18 -26.37
C GLN A 74 18.51 -12.12 -25.41
N ARG A 75 17.79 -13.02 -24.70
CA ARG A 75 18.33 -13.91 -23.65
C ARG A 75 19.11 -13.15 -22.58
N ASN A 76 18.60 -12.00 -22.15
CA ASN A 76 19.20 -11.15 -21.14
C ASN A 76 18.54 -11.35 -19.79
N ASP A 77 19.20 -12.11 -18.91
CA ASP A 77 18.64 -12.51 -17.61
C ASP A 77 18.54 -11.35 -16.63
N TYR A 78 19.38 -10.32 -16.73
CA TYR A 78 19.30 -9.14 -15.86
C TYR A 78 17.99 -8.37 -16.09
N TYR A 79 17.70 -7.98 -17.32
CA TYR A 79 16.48 -7.25 -17.66
C TYR A 79 15.22 -8.13 -17.54
N LYS A 80 15.35 -9.43 -17.81
CA LYS A 80 14.29 -10.38 -17.52
C LYS A 80 13.92 -10.40 -16.03
N GLY A 81 14.93 -10.41 -15.14
CA GLY A 81 14.71 -10.33 -13.69
C GLY A 81 14.04 -9.03 -13.28
N ASN A 82 14.44 -7.88 -13.83
CA ASN A 82 13.80 -6.60 -13.57
C ASN A 82 12.32 -6.62 -13.97
N ALA A 83 12.01 -7.06 -15.18
CA ALA A 83 10.65 -7.16 -15.67
C ALA A 83 9.78 -8.05 -14.78
N LEU A 84 10.28 -9.24 -14.42
CA LEU A 84 9.58 -10.17 -13.54
C LEU A 84 9.31 -9.57 -12.15
N LEU A 85 10.28 -8.85 -11.56
CA LEU A 85 10.11 -8.19 -10.27
C LEU A 85 8.95 -7.18 -10.29
N PHE A 86 8.90 -6.34 -11.34
CA PHE A 86 7.84 -5.35 -11.47
C PHE A 86 6.47 -5.95 -11.81
N LEU A 87 6.41 -7.04 -12.56
CA LEU A 87 5.18 -7.80 -12.78
C LEU A 87 4.67 -8.42 -11.47
N MET A 88 5.55 -9.02 -10.66
CA MET A 88 5.19 -9.53 -9.35
C MET A 88 4.68 -8.42 -8.43
N ARG A 89 5.33 -7.23 -8.43
CA ARG A 89 4.84 -6.04 -7.72
C ARG A 89 3.45 -5.60 -8.18
N TYR A 90 3.15 -5.71 -9.48
CA TYR A 90 1.84 -5.36 -10.01
C TYR A 90 0.76 -6.32 -9.53
N TYR A 91 1.05 -7.62 -9.52
CA TYR A 91 0.04 -8.65 -9.28
C TYR A 91 -0.18 -8.99 -7.80
N TYR A 92 0.75 -8.69 -6.90
CA TYR A 92 0.70 -9.19 -5.51
C TYR A 92 -0.57 -8.84 -4.74
N MET A 93 -1.28 -7.75 -5.12
CA MET A 93 -2.56 -7.35 -4.51
C MET A 93 -3.77 -7.57 -5.44
N GLN A 94 -3.56 -7.87 -6.71
CA GLN A 94 -4.62 -7.91 -7.72
C GLN A 94 -4.91 -9.33 -8.21
N ASP A 95 -3.87 -10.13 -8.39
CA ASP A 95 -3.95 -11.48 -8.91
C ASP A 95 -2.83 -12.34 -8.31
N PRO A 96 -3.09 -12.94 -7.14
CA PRO A 96 -2.13 -13.81 -6.45
C PRO A 96 -1.61 -14.98 -7.26
N ASP A 97 -2.42 -15.54 -8.15
CA ASP A 97 -2.01 -16.67 -8.98
C ASP A 97 -0.96 -16.25 -10.00
N SER A 98 -1.15 -15.11 -10.66
CA SER A 98 -0.12 -14.53 -11.53
C SER A 98 1.17 -14.22 -10.77
N LEU A 99 1.10 -13.66 -9.55
CA LEU A 99 2.27 -13.46 -8.70
C LEU A 99 3.05 -14.77 -8.51
N ARG A 100 2.37 -15.86 -8.13
CA ARG A 100 3.01 -17.17 -7.87
C ARG A 100 3.64 -17.77 -9.13
N ILE A 101 2.99 -17.61 -10.30
CA ILE A 101 3.54 -18.02 -11.59
C ILE A 101 4.87 -17.29 -11.87
N TYR A 102 4.87 -15.96 -11.76
CA TYR A 102 6.08 -15.17 -11.99
C TYR A 102 7.17 -15.44 -10.96
N LEU A 103 6.81 -15.66 -9.69
CA LEU A 103 7.78 -16.01 -8.65
C LEU A 103 8.49 -17.34 -8.95
N LYS A 104 7.72 -18.36 -9.39
CA LYS A 104 8.30 -19.66 -9.78
C LYS A 104 9.30 -19.53 -10.93
N ILE A 105 9.08 -18.61 -11.87
CA ILE A 105 9.99 -18.34 -12.98
C ILE A 105 11.20 -17.53 -12.51
N ALA A 106 10.99 -16.56 -11.61
CA ALA A 106 12.02 -15.63 -11.17
C ALA A 106 12.98 -16.23 -10.13
N GLU A 107 12.52 -17.14 -9.26
CA GLU A 107 13.31 -17.69 -8.16
C GLU A 107 14.63 -18.33 -8.63
N PRO A 108 14.67 -19.28 -9.57
CA PRO A 108 15.93 -19.85 -10.05
C PRO A 108 16.81 -18.80 -10.76
N LEU A 109 16.20 -17.83 -11.45
CA LEU A 109 16.92 -16.76 -12.12
C LEU A 109 17.62 -15.82 -11.12
N PHE A 110 16.91 -15.41 -10.05
CA PHE A 110 17.46 -14.55 -9.02
C PHE A 110 18.59 -15.24 -8.24
N ILE A 111 18.45 -16.55 -7.96
CA ILE A 111 19.53 -17.34 -7.34
C ILE A 111 20.75 -17.38 -8.26
N ALA A 112 20.57 -17.72 -9.53
CA ALA A 112 21.66 -17.82 -10.50
C ALA A 112 22.39 -16.50 -10.76
N THR A 113 21.70 -15.39 -10.63
CA THR A 113 22.23 -14.03 -10.82
C THR A 113 22.62 -13.32 -9.52
N ASN A 114 22.58 -14.05 -8.38
CA ASN A 114 22.87 -13.53 -7.03
C ASN A 114 22.02 -12.31 -6.64
N ARG A 115 20.75 -12.29 -7.06
CA ARG A 115 19.78 -11.22 -6.76
C ARG A 115 18.89 -11.60 -5.58
N ILE A 116 19.53 -11.81 -4.43
CA ILE A 116 18.88 -12.35 -3.23
C ILE A 116 17.90 -11.33 -2.61
N GLU A 117 18.22 -10.04 -2.67
CA GLU A 117 17.31 -8.98 -2.20
C GLU A 117 15.97 -9.04 -2.94
N GLU A 118 16.01 -9.09 -4.27
CA GLU A 118 14.80 -9.12 -5.09
C GLU A 118 13.98 -10.41 -4.87
N LEU A 119 14.68 -11.53 -4.67
CA LEU A 119 14.03 -12.80 -4.33
C LEU A 119 13.31 -12.71 -2.98
N CYS A 120 13.98 -12.20 -1.94
CA CYS A 120 13.39 -12.04 -0.61
C CYS A 120 12.19 -11.10 -0.66
N ARG A 121 12.27 -10.00 -1.41
CA ARG A 121 11.18 -9.05 -1.62
C ARG A 121 9.97 -9.71 -2.30
N ALA A 122 10.20 -10.47 -3.35
CA ALA A 122 9.15 -11.18 -4.09
C ALA A 122 8.47 -12.27 -3.22
N LYS A 123 9.25 -13.03 -2.45
CA LYS A 123 8.72 -14.00 -1.47
C LYS A 123 7.90 -13.29 -0.37
N GLY A 124 8.34 -12.13 0.10
CA GLY A 124 7.58 -11.30 1.04
C GLY A 124 6.21 -10.90 0.49
N TRP A 125 6.12 -10.50 -0.77
CA TRP A 125 4.83 -10.21 -1.43
C TRP A 125 3.94 -11.45 -1.52
N ASN A 126 4.51 -12.63 -1.80
CA ASN A 126 3.74 -13.88 -1.81
C ASN A 126 3.17 -14.21 -0.42
N ILE A 127 3.96 -14.04 0.64
CA ILE A 127 3.52 -14.25 2.03
C ILE A 127 2.36 -13.30 2.37
N TYR A 128 2.49 -12.02 1.99
CA TYR A 128 1.42 -11.04 2.18
C TYR A 128 0.14 -11.44 1.45
N SER A 129 0.26 -11.91 0.21
CA SER A 129 -0.87 -12.39 -0.60
C SER A 129 -1.55 -13.59 0.06
N LEU A 130 -0.79 -14.59 0.51
CA LEU A 130 -1.30 -15.76 1.24
C LEU A 130 -2.03 -15.37 2.53
N ALA A 131 -1.51 -14.37 3.25
CA ALA A 131 -2.15 -13.84 4.46
C ALA A 131 -3.52 -13.24 4.15
N ASN A 132 -3.63 -12.47 3.07
CA ASN A 132 -4.90 -11.88 2.62
C ASN A 132 -5.90 -12.93 2.12
N GLU A 133 -5.42 -14.03 1.56
CA GLU A 133 -6.24 -15.18 1.14
C GLU A 133 -6.69 -16.06 2.33
N GLY A 134 -6.21 -15.77 3.55
CA GLY A 134 -6.52 -16.54 4.76
C GLY A 134 -5.82 -17.91 4.83
N MET A 135 -4.74 -18.10 4.07
CA MET A 135 -3.97 -19.36 4.01
C MET A 135 -2.92 -19.44 5.13
N GLN A 136 -3.35 -19.39 6.39
CA GLN A 136 -2.49 -19.23 7.57
C GLN A 136 -1.35 -20.27 7.66
N GLY A 137 -1.64 -21.55 7.43
CA GLY A 137 -0.62 -22.61 7.48
C GLY A 137 0.47 -22.43 6.41
N LEU A 138 0.12 -21.90 5.22
CA LEU A 138 1.08 -21.57 4.18
C LEU A 138 1.91 -20.36 4.53
N VAL A 139 1.32 -19.33 5.17
CA VAL A 139 2.03 -18.13 5.62
C VAL A 139 3.21 -18.50 6.51
N ILE A 140 2.98 -19.29 7.57
CA ILE A 140 4.02 -19.69 8.51
C ILE A 140 5.13 -20.44 7.78
N ARG A 141 4.78 -21.42 6.94
CA ARG A 141 5.74 -22.21 6.17
C ARG A 141 6.59 -21.34 5.21
N GLU A 142 5.96 -20.40 4.51
CA GLU A 142 6.68 -19.51 3.59
C GLU A 142 7.55 -18.49 4.33
N VAL A 143 7.14 -18.02 5.53
CA VAL A 143 7.99 -17.19 6.41
C VAL A 143 9.24 -17.94 6.80
N ASP A 144 9.12 -19.21 7.25
CA ASP A 144 10.27 -20.04 7.62
C ASP A 144 11.16 -20.34 6.40
N SER A 145 10.56 -20.62 5.24
CA SER A 145 11.28 -20.80 3.97
C SER A 145 12.10 -19.56 3.61
N LEU A 146 11.50 -18.36 3.71
CA LEU A 146 12.19 -17.11 3.43
C LEU A 146 13.31 -16.82 4.43
N ARG A 147 13.07 -17.07 5.70
CA ARG A 147 14.08 -16.91 6.76
C ARG A 147 15.29 -17.83 6.53
N ASN A 148 15.05 -19.10 6.22
CA ASN A 148 16.09 -20.07 5.91
C ASN A 148 16.89 -19.68 4.65
N LEU A 149 16.21 -19.25 3.58
CA LEU A 149 16.83 -18.76 2.37
C LEU A 149 17.77 -17.58 2.66
N ALA A 150 17.26 -16.57 3.38
CA ALA A 150 18.01 -15.36 3.72
C ALA A 150 19.24 -15.70 4.60
N THR A 151 19.08 -16.61 5.55
CA THR A 151 20.18 -17.11 6.40
C THR A 151 21.22 -17.85 5.57
N TYR A 152 20.80 -18.72 4.65
CA TYR A 152 21.71 -19.48 3.76
C TYR A 152 22.59 -18.55 2.91
N PHE A 153 22.02 -17.45 2.39
CA PHE A 153 22.75 -16.47 1.61
C PHE A 153 23.42 -15.38 2.45
N ASN A 154 23.43 -15.49 3.79
CA ASN A 154 23.95 -14.50 4.72
C ASN A 154 23.40 -13.08 4.45
N TYR A 155 22.09 -13.00 4.24
CA TYR A 155 21.37 -11.74 3.95
C TYR A 155 20.43 -11.36 5.11
N PRO A 156 20.95 -10.63 6.14
CA PRO A 156 20.21 -10.32 7.36
C PRO A 156 18.91 -9.53 7.10
N ASP A 157 18.91 -8.63 6.10
CA ASP A 157 17.71 -7.86 5.77
C ASP A 157 16.58 -8.75 5.24
N GLY A 158 16.91 -9.87 4.58
CA GLY A 158 15.95 -10.88 4.17
C GLY A 158 15.31 -11.60 5.38
N VAL A 159 16.07 -11.81 6.46
CA VAL A 159 15.53 -12.34 7.73
C VAL A 159 14.55 -11.35 8.34
N ASP A 160 14.87 -10.06 8.31
CA ASP A 160 13.95 -9.02 8.80
C ASP A 160 12.71 -8.90 7.91
N MET A 161 12.84 -9.05 6.58
CA MET A 161 11.68 -9.12 5.67
C MET A 161 10.76 -10.31 6.00
N ALA A 162 11.31 -11.48 6.33
CA ALA A 162 10.53 -12.64 6.75
C ALA A 162 9.78 -12.37 8.07
N ASN A 163 10.47 -11.80 9.04
CA ASN A 163 9.88 -11.44 10.33
C ASN A 163 8.83 -10.34 10.17
N GLN A 164 9.04 -9.38 9.28
CA GLN A 164 8.03 -8.35 8.97
C GLN A 164 6.78 -8.96 8.31
N ALA A 165 6.96 -9.91 7.41
CA ALA A 165 5.81 -10.62 6.82
C ALA A 165 5.01 -11.36 7.89
N LEU A 166 5.68 -11.96 8.89
CA LEU A 166 5.05 -12.58 10.06
C LEU A 166 4.34 -11.54 10.94
N ALA A 167 4.96 -10.39 11.22
CA ALA A 167 4.32 -9.32 11.98
C ALA A 167 3.05 -8.80 11.29
N ASN A 168 3.10 -8.62 9.97
CA ASN A 168 1.91 -8.25 9.18
C ASN A 168 0.81 -9.30 9.26
N PHE A 169 1.19 -10.57 9.23
CA PHE A 169 0.23 -11.67 9.41
C PHE A 169 -0.43 -11.62 10.79
N TYR A 170 0.34 -11.37 11.86
CA TYR A 170 -0.21 -11.22 13.20
C TYR A 170 -1.22 -10.07 13.28
N PHE A 171 -0.94 -8.91 12.69
CA PHE A 171 -1.91 -7.81 12.60
C PHE A 171 -3.18 -8.20 11.83
N ASN A 172 -3.05 -8.98 10.74
CA ASN A 172 -4.19 -9.41 9.94
C ASN A 172 -5.13 -10.39 10.69
N ILE A 173 -4.62 -11.13 11.66
CA ILE A 173 -5.41 -12.08 12.45
C ILE A 173 -5.80 -11.55 13.84
N GLY A 174 -5.47 -10.28 14.14
CA GLY A 174 -5.82 -9.62 15.40
C GLY A 174 -4.88 -9.91 16.57
N LEU A 175 -3.68 -10.44 16.31
CA LEU A 175 -2.60 -10.60 17.29
C LEU A 175 -1.70 -9.37 17.26
N ASP A 176 -2.27 -8.21 17.63
CA ASP A 176 -1.62 -6.92 17.48
C ASP A 176 -0.36 -6.79 18.36
N GLU A 177 -0.40 -7.32 19.58
CA GLU A 177 0.72 -7.25 20.51
C GLU A 177 1.93 -8.03 20.01
N GLU A 178 1.73 -9.24 19.47
CA GLU A 178 2.77 -10.05 18.87
C GLU A 178 3.37 -9.37 17.62
N GLY A 179 2.51 -8.78 16.80
CA GLY A 179 2.93 -7.99 15.64
C GLY A 179 3.76 -6.77 16.02
N ILE A 180 3.36 -6.02 17.05
CA ILE A 180 4.10 -4.88 17.60
C ILE A 180 5.44 -5.33 18.18
N GLN A 181 5.44 -6.37 19.01
CA GLN A 181 6.65 -6.88 19.62
C GLN A 181 7.69 -7.29 18.56
N LEU A 182 7.27 -8.06 17.56
CA LEU A 182 8.14 -8.49 16.47
C LEU A 182 8.66 -7.30 15.64
N SER A 183 7.83 -6.30 15.38
CA SER A 183 8.25 -5.07 14.67
C SER A 183 9.29 -4.26 15.47
N ARG A 184 9.17 -4.21 16.81
CA ARG A 184 10.16 -3.58 17.68
C ARG A 184 11.49 -4.32 17.68
N GLU A 185 11.45 -5.65 17.70
CA GLU A 185 12.66 -6.48 17.63
C GLU A 185 13.40 -6.31 16.30
N ILE A 186 12.65 -6.22 15.18
CA ILE A 186 13.25 -5.93 13.87
C ILE A 186 13.94 -4.57 13.90
N LEU A 187 13.25 -3.54 14.38
CA LEU A 187 13.79 -2.18 14.45
C LEU A 187 15.07 -2.12 15.29
N SER A 188 15.10 -2.78 16.48
CA SER A 188 16.28 -2.85 17.34
C SER A 188 17.46 -3.51 16.60
N ARG A 189 17.26 -4.64 15.94
CA ARG A 189 18.32 -5.30 15.14
C ARG A 189 18.84 -4.44 14.00
N MET A 190 17.97 -3.66 13.36
CA MET A 190 18.37 -2.73 12.29
C MET A 190 19.20 -1.57 12.84
N GLU A 191 18.83 -1.04 14.01
CA GLU A 191 19.60 0.00 14.71
C GLU A 191 21.00 -0.51 15.10
N GLU A 192 21.11 -1.72 15.65
CA GLU A 192 22.37 -2.37 15.99
C GLU A 192 23.30 -2.57 14.78
N ARG A 193 22.75 -2.86 13.62
CA ARG A 193 23.52 -3.03 12.37
C ARG A 193 23.78 -1.71 11.64
N ASN A 194 23.30 -0.60 12.13
CA ASN A 194 23.32 0.70 11.47
C ASN A 194 22.72 0.63 10.05
N ALA A 195 21.68 -0.20 9.87
CA ALA A 195 21.00 -0.42 8.60
C ALA A 195 19.99 0.72 8.36
N SER A 196 20.43 1.82 7.74
CA SER A 196 19.63 3.04 7.61
C SER A 196 18.49 2.92 6.60
N ARG A 197 18.72 2.24 5.47
CA ARG A 197 17.87 2.29 4.28
C ARG A 197 16.41 1.86 4.46
N MET A 198 16.11 0.89 5.33
CA MET A 198 14.75 0.35 5.52
C MET A 198 14.17 0.69 6.90
N ARG A 199 14.93 1.35 7.77
CA ARG A 199 14.52 1.66 9.15
C ARG A 199 13.22 2.46 9.19
N TRP A 200 13.07 3.45 8.32
CA TRP A 200 11.84 4.24 8.22
C TRP A 200 10.58 3.41 7.96
N TYR A 201 10.70 2.33 7.21
CA TYR A 201 9.57 1.44 6.92
C TYR A 201 9.02 0.81 8.19
N TYR A 202 9.90 0.29 9.06
CA TYR A 202 9.49 -0.34 10.32
C TYR A 202 8.96 0.69 11.32
N VAL A 203 9.54 1.88 11.37
CA VAL A 203 9.03 2.98 12.17
C VAL A 203 7.61 3.37 11.73
N LEU A 204 7.37 3.49 10.42
CA LEU A 204 6.02 3.74 9.89
C LEU A 204 5.03 2.62 10.26
N ARG A 205 5.48 1.36 10.25
CA ARG A 205 4.61 0.23 10.64
C ARG A 205 4.21 0.33 12.11
N LEU A 206 5.11 0.70 13.01
CA LEU A 206 4.79 0.91 14.42
C LEU A 206 3.83 2.09 14.62
N LEU A 207 3.99 3.17 13.87
CA LEU A 207 3.05 4.30 13.88
C LEU A 207 1.64 3.91 13.36
N LEU A 208 1.56 3.00 12.39
CA LEU A 208 0.29 2.47 11.87
C LEU A 208 -0.50 1.67 12.91
N THR A 209 0.15 1.05 13.88
CA THR A 209 -0.49 0.20 14.89
C THR A 209 -1.13 0.97 16.04
N LYS A 210 -1.34 2.27 15.90
CA LYS A 210 -1.83 3.18 16.94
C LYS A 210 -0.93 3.32 18.18
N ASP A 211 0.26 2.73 18.16
CA ASP A 211 1.31 3.00 19.15
C ASP A 211 1.96 4.35 18.82
N LEU A 212 1.12 5.42 18.82
CA LEU A 212 1.51 6.80 18.50
C LEU A 212 2.34 7.37 19.62
N ARG A 213 3.58 6.88 19.74
CA ARG A 213 4.55 7.43 20.71
C ARG A 213 5.36 8.51 20.03
N LEU A 214 5.58 9.58 20.76
CA LEU A 214 6.48 10.66 20.35
C LEU A 214 7.87 10.12 19.96
N GLU A 215 8.30 9.03 20.61
CA GLU A 215 9.54 8.31 20.28
C GLU A 215 9.58 7.89 18.78
N TYR A 216 8.51 7.28 18.25
CA TYR A 216 8.51 6.83 16.86
C TYR A 216 8.39 7.98 15.87
N LEU A 217 7.73 9.08 16.25
CA LEU A 217 7.74 10.31 15.46
C LEU A 217 9.15 10.88 15.36
N ASN A 218 9.89 10.95 16.49
CA ASN A 218 11.26 11.42 16.50
C ASN A 218 12.19 10.49 15.70
N LYS A 219 11.99 9.17 15.77
CA LYS A 219 12.73 8.21 14.94
C LYS A 219 12.44 8.40 13.45
N LEU A 220 11.19 8.67 13.08
CA LEU A 220 10.83 8.93 11.68
C LEU A 220 11.48 10.23 11.18
N ASP A 221 11.49 11.28 11.98
CA ASP A 221 12.17 12.54 11.65
C ASP A 221 13.68 12.32 11.43
N SER A 222 14.34 11.54 12.32
CA SER A 222 15.73 11.15 12.14
C SER A 222 15.99 10.39 10.84
N CYS A 223 15.09 9.46 10.47
CA CYS A 223 15.18 8.74 9.20
C CYS A 223 15.03 9.67 7.99
N ILE A 224 14.15 10.69 8.09
CA ILE A 224 13.99 11.71 7.03
C ILE A 224 15.28 12.50 6.85
N GLN A 225 15.88 12.98 7.96
CA GLN A 225 17.12 13.73 7.93
C GLN A 225 18.31 12.91 7.37
N GLU A 226 18.33 11.62 7.61
CA GLU A 226 19.34 10.71 7.02
C GLU A 226 19.12 10.56 5.51
N CYS A 227 17.87 10.32 5.08
CA CYS A 227 17.51 10.24 3.66
C CYS A 227 17.82 11.54 2.89
N GLU A 228 17.72 12.69 3.54
CA GLU A 228 18.06 13.99 2.92
C GLU A 228 19.57 14.20 2.72
N LYS A 229 20.40 13.56 3.55
CA LYS A 229 21.87 13.66 3.48
C LYS A 229 22.51 12.68 2.51
N GLU A 230 21.83 11.57 2.22
CA GLU A 230 22.29 10.62 1.22
C GLU A 230 22.23 11.28 -0.16
N ASP A 231 23.36 11.28 -0.89
CA ASP A 231 23.42 11.77 -2.28
C ASP A 231 22.71 10.75 -3.18
N ILE A 232 21.39 10.90 -3.24
CA ILE A 232 20.49 9.94 -3.84
C ILE A 232 20.40 10.22 -5.33
N THR A 233 21.33 9.68 -6.09
CA THR A 233 21.28 9.62 -7.56
C THR A 233 20.22 8.67 -8.11
N GLN A 234 19.38 8.08 -7.24
CA GLN A 234 18.27 7.21 -7.65
C GLN A 234 16.97 8.01 -7.72
N LEU A 235 16.30 7.94 -8.85
CA LEU A 235 15.02 8.62 -9.20
C LEU A 235 13.88 8.51 -8.15
N ASP A 236 13.96 7.58 -7.21
CA ASP A 236 12.94 7.34 -6.18
C ASP A 236 13.09 8.19 -4.90
N ALA A 237 14.19 8.91 -4.76
CA ALA A 237 14.54 9.49 -3.46
C ALA A 237 13.80 10.77 -3.11
N GLU A 238 13.63 11.69 -4.05
CA GLU A 238 12.85 12.91 -3.80
C GLU A 238 11.39 12.56 -3.47
N HIS A 239 10.84 11.56 -4.17
CA HIS A 239 9.50 11.05 -3.88
C HIS A 239 9.44 10.32 -2.55
N THR A 240 10.48 9.59 -2.17
CA THR A 240 10.55 8.91 -0.87
C THR A 240 10.60 9.91 0.27
N VAL A 241 11.47 10.92 0.20
CA VAL A 241 11.57 11.96 1.23
C VAL A 241 10.27 12.76 1.34
N ALA A 242 9.68 13.16 0.22
CA ALA A 242 8.39 13.84 0.22
C ALA A 242 7.28 12.99 0.85
N PHE A 243 7.23 11.69 0.52
CA PHE A 243 6.31 10.74 1.12
C PHE A 243 6.53 10.58 2.62
N LEU A 244 7.79 10.46 3.07
CA LEU A 244 8.11 10.31 4.49
C LEU A 244 7.74 11.57 5.28
N LYS A 245 7.99 12.76 4.73
CA LYS A 245 7.56 14.03 5.34
C LYS A 245 6.05 14.14 5.43
N ASP A 246 5.33 13.76 4.38
CA ASP A 246 3.88 13.70 4.40
C ASP A 246 3.37 12.77 5.50
N ARG A 247 3.90 11.54 5.59
CA ARG A 247 3.55 10.58 6.65
C ARG A 247 3.92 11.08 8.04
N TYR A 248 5.07 11.72 8.22
CA TYR A 248 5.46 12.34 9.48
C TYR A 248 4.42 13.35 9.95
N HIS A 249 4.01 14.27 9.07
CA HIS A 249 3.01 15.25 9.43
C HIS A 249 1.62 14.63 9.65
N TYR A 250 1.26 13.61 8.90
CA TYR A 250 0.04 12.85 9.11
C TYR A 250 -0.02 12.23 10.51
N TYR A 251 1.01 11.49 10.92
CA TYR A 251 1.05 10.86 12.24
C TYR A 251 1.24 11.88 13.37
N SER A 252 1.97 12.96 13.14
CA SER A 252 2.08 14.06 14.09
C SER A 252 0.71 14.72 14.33
N ALA A 253 -0.06 14.95 13.26
CA ALA A 253 -1.42 15.48 13.40
C ALA A 253 -2.32 14.51 14.19
N GLN A 254 -2.24 13.20 13.94
CA GLN A 254 -2.97 12.19 14.73
C GLN A 254 -2.57 12.22 16.21
N TYR A 255 -1.26 12.29 16.50
CA TYR A 255 -0.73 12.40 17.87
C TYR A 255 -1.32 13.62 18.56
N TYR A 256 -1.28 14.80 17.94
CA TYR A 256 -1.81 16.03 18.51
C TYR A 256 -3.34 16.09 18.56
N VAL A 257 -4.05 15.31 17.77
CA VAL A 257 -5.50 15.08 17.97
C VAL A 257 -5.75 14.37 19.30
N ALA A 258 -4.96 13.34 19.61
CA ALA A 258 -5.05 12.62 20.90
C ALA A 258 -4.68 13.51 22.09
N GLU A 259 -3.63 14.34 21.95
CA GLU A 259 -3.21 15.33 22.96
C GLU A 259 -4.14 16.54 23.07
N LYS A 260 -5.14 16.67 22.20
CA LYS A 260 -6.11 17.79 22.16
C LYS A 260 -5.48 19.16 21.91
N GLU A 261 -4.46 19.21 21.06
CA GLU A 261 -3.69 20.42 20.71
C GLU A 261 -4.05 20.93 19.30
N PRO A 262 -5.20 21.63 19.11
CA PRO A 262 -5.71 21.98 17.79
C PRO A 262 -4.76 22.86 16.98
N SER A 263 -3.96 23.69 17.60
CA SER A 263 -2.98 24.55 16.91
C SER A 263 -1.89 23.72 16.21
N LEU A 264 -1.41 22.66 16.86
CA LEU A 264 -0.40 21.77 16.32
C LEU A 264 -1.02 20.84 15.24
N VAL A 265 -2.24 20.38 15.46
CA VAL A 265 -3.00 19.65 14.41
C VAL A 265 -3.07 20.49 13.14
N TYR A 266 -3.49 21.76 13.25
CA TYR A 266 -3.59 22.67 12.11
C TYR A 266 -2.25 22.86 11.40
N LEU A 267 -1.17 23.08 12.16
CA LEU A 267 0.17 23.27 11.62
C LEU A 267 0.58 22.07 10.75
N HIS A 268 0.45 20.85 11.28
CA HIS A 268 0.84 19.64 10.56
C HIS A 268 -0.04 19.36 9.34
N LEU A 269 -1.34 19.62 9.41
CA LEU A 269 -2.24 19.53 8.26
C LEU A 269 -1.86 20.48 7.12
N ARG A 270 -1.49 21.73 7.44
CA ARG A 270 -1.04 22.70 6.45
C ARG A 270 0.29 22.27 5.79
N MET A 271 1.23 21.74 6.59
CA MET A 271 2.49 21.21 6.06
C MET A 271 2.27 20.02 5.12
N MET A 272 1.32 19.14 5.42
CA MET A 272 0.92 18.05 4.49
C MET A 272 0.41 18.62 3.16
N GLU A 273 -0.56 19.54 3.20
CA GLU A 273 -1.10 20.14 1.98
C GLU A 273 -0.02 20.81 1.12
N ASP A 274 0.94 21.49 1.74
CA ASP A 274 2.04 22.15 1.04
C ASP A 274 2.99 21.13 0.38
N ILE A 275 3.28 20.00 1.05
CA ILE A 275 4.09 18.91 0.52
C ILE A 275 3.37 18.25 -0.67
N GLU A 276 2.11 17.88 -0.50
CA GLU A 276 1.29 17.24 -1.53
C GLU A 276 1.21 18.11 -2.78
N LYS A 277 0.94 19.40 -2.59
CA LYS A 277 0.85 20.39 -3.69
C LYS A 277 2.19 20.57 -4.41
N LYS A 278 3.29 20.70 -3.67
CA LYS A 278 4.63 20.92 -4.23
C LYS A 278 5.10 19.71 -5.05
N ASN A 279 4.75 18.51 -4.64
CA ASN A 279 5.24 17.28 -5.25
C ASN A 279 4.21 16.62 -6.18
N ASN A 280 3.10 17.28 -6.50
CA ASN A 280 2.00 16.72 -7.29
C ASN A 280 1.56 15.32 -6.82
N MET A 281 1.59 15.11 -5.50
CA MET A 281 1.18 13.85 -4.91
C MET A 281 -0.35 13.73 -5.04
N ASN A 282 -0.82 12.67 -5.67
CA ASN A 282 -2.24 12.30 -5.64
C ASN A 282 -2.55 11.78 -4.23
N ALA A 283 -2.83 12.70 -3.32
CA ALA A 283 -3.24 12.34 -1.98
C ALA A 283 -4.49 11.47 -2.03
N GLU A 284 -4.51 10.40 -1.28
CA GLU A 284 -5.76 9.77 -0.91
C GLU A 284 -6.57 10.82 -0.13
N GLN A 285 -7.53 11.46 -0.78
CA GLN A 285 -8.27 12.59 -0.22
C GLN A 285 -9.03 12.27 1.07
N ILE A 286 -9.19 11.00 1.41
CA ILE A 286 -9.95 10.54 2.58
C ILE A 286 -9.18 10.74 3.88
N LEU A 287 -7.92 10.29 3.98
CA LEU A 287 -7.16 10.31 5.23
C LEU A 287 -6.92 11.73 5.78
N PRO A 288 -6.47 12.71 4.98
CA PRO A 288 -6.34 14.09 5.45
C PRO A 288 -7.68 14.67 5.92
N GLN A 289 -8.80 14.32 5.28
CA GLN A 289 -10.10 14.85 5.65
C GLN A 289 -10.59 14.38 7.02
N PHE A 290 -10.25 13.14 7.45
CA PHE A 290 -10.49 12.70 8.83
C PHE A 290 -9.77 13.58 9.84
N LEU A 291 -8.54 13.99 9.57
CA LEU A 291 -7.78 14.86 10.46
C LEU A 291 -8.32 16.29 10.48
N TRP A 292 -8.73 16.83 9.31
CA TRP A 292 -9.40 18.12 9.25
C TRP A 292 -10.72 18.12 10.02
N MET A 293 -11.49 17.04 9.94
CA MET A 293 -12.73 16.85 10.69
C MET A 293 -12.46 16.89 12.21
N ASN A 294 -11.46 16.14 12.69
CA ASN A 294 -11.02 16.16 14.08
C ASN A 294 -10.51 17.54 14.52
N TYR A 295 -9.72 18.22 13.67
CA TYR A 295 -9.29 19.59 13.95
C TYR A 295 -10.45 20.54 14.17
N TYR A 296 -11.47 20.54 13.28
CA TYR A 296 -12.63 21.41 13.44
C TYR A 296 -13.40 21.10 14.72
N ALA A 297 -13.52 19.84 15.10
CA ALA A 297 -14.16 19.43 16.34
C ALA A 297 -13.39 19.92 17.58
N LEU A 298 -12.07 19.76 17.60
CA LEU A 298 -11.19 20.24 18.68
C LEU A 298 -11.21 21.77 18.79
N ALA A 299 -11.30 22.48 17.67
CA ALA A 299 -11.40 23.92 17.60
C ALA A 299 -12.80 24.48 17.94
N GLY A 300 -13.75 23.61 18.34
CA GLY A 300 -15.13 24.00 18.65
C GLY A 300 -15.98 24.40 17.43
N LYS A 301 -15.49 24.15 16.22
CA LYS A 301 -16.17 24.48 14.95
C LYS A 301 -17.05 23.31 14.48
N TYR A 302 -17.99 22.88 15.33
CA TYR A 302 -18.74 21.63 15.15
C TYR A 302 -19.53 21.57 13.85
N GLU A 303 -20.15 22.65 13.39
CA GLU A 303 -20.87 22.65 12.11
C GLU A 303 -19.93 22.39 10.92
N LYS A 304 -18.72 22.98 10.92
CA LYS A 304 -17.72 22.70 9.88
C LYS A 304 -17.22 21.26 9.91
N ALA A 305 -17.10 20.68 11.10
CA ALA A 305 -16.74 19.27 11.25
C ALA A 305 -17.84 18.36 10.69
N ILE A 306 -19.11 18.67 10.95
CA ILE A 306 -20.27 17.94 10.41
C ILE A 306 -20.36 18.07 8.89
N ASP A 307 -20.17 19.27 8.34
CA ASP A 307 -20.18 19.49 6.89
C ASP A 307 -19.08 18.64 6.18
N LEU A 308 -17.92 18.56 6.79
CA LEU A 308 -16.83 17.72 6.26
C LEU A 308 -17.13 16.23 6.42
N ALA A 309 -17.71 15.81 7.56
CA ALA A 309 -18.15 14.44 7.79
C ALA A 309 -19.19 13.99 6.76
N ASN A 310 -20.17 14.85 6.41
CA ASN A 310 -21.16 14.55 5.37
C ASN A 310 -20.53 14.37 3.98
N LYS A 311 -19.46 15.11 3.65
CA LYS A 311 -18.71 14.91 2.40
C LYS A 311 -17.94 13.59 2.42
N LEU A 312 -17.29 13.28 3.55
CA LEU A 312 -16.57 12.01 3.74
C LEU A 312 -17.50 10.82 3.62
N GLU A 313 -18.68 10.89 4.22
CA GLU A 313 -19.69 9.84 4.15
C GLU A 313 -19.97 9.40 2.71
N LEU A 314 -20.22 10.36 1.80
CA LEU A 314 -20.47 10.08 0.38
C LEU A 314 -19.27 9.40 -0.29
N MET A 315 -18.06 9.88 0.00
CA MET A 315 -16.83 9.28 -0.54
C MET A 315 -16.58 7.86 -0.04
N LEU A 316 -16.90 7.59 1.22
CA LEU A 316 -16.71 6.29 1.85
C LEU A 316 -17.71 5.26 1.32
N LEU A 317 -18.96 5.66 1.08
CA LEU A 317 -19.98 4.82 0.46
C LEU A 317 -19.60 4.45 -0.99
N ASP A 318 -19.15 5.41 -1.79
CA ASP A 318 -18.68 5.18 -3.16
C ASP A 318 -17.52 4.17 -3.20
N LYS A 319 -16.59 4.29 -2.27
CA LYS A 319 -15.44 3.38 -2.13
C LYS A 319 -15.74 2.10 -1.31
N LYS A 320 -16.95 1.89 -0.85
CA LYS A 320 -17.39 0.74 -0.03
C LYS A 320 -16.58 0.56 1.27
N ARG A 321 -16.10 1.66 1.86
CA ARG A 321 -15.34 1.67 3.13
C ARG A 321 -16.29 1.76 4.33
N PHE A 322 -17.08 0.74 4.56
CA PHE A 322 -18.17 0.75 5.54
C PHE A 322 -17.70 0.90 6.99
N SER A 323 -16.55 0.34 7.37
CA SER A 323 -16.00 0.51 8.72
C SER A 323 -15.63 1.96 9.02
N ASP A 324 -15.05 2.66 8.03
CA ASP A 324 -14.72 4.08 8.17
C ASP A 324 -15.99 4.93 8.16
N TRP A 325 -16.99 4.54 7.38
CA TRP A 325 -18.30 5.17 7.37
C TRP A 325 -18.95 5.12 8.76
N VAL A 326 -18.95 3.96 9.43
CA VAL A 326 -19.41 3.79 10.81
C VAL A 326 -18.70 4.78 11.74
N SER A 327 -17.38 4.90 11.63
CA SER A 327 -16.60 5.85 12.46
C SER A 327 -16.99 7.31 12.22
N VAL A 328 -17.35 7.67 10.99
CA VAL A 328 -17.83 9.03 10.64
C VAL A 328 -19.21 9.28 11.22
N GLU A 329 -20.12 8.31 11.15
CA GLU A 329 -21.47 8.44 11.74
C GLU A 329 -21.43 8.57 13.27
N ASP A 330 -20.61 7.76 13.95
CA ASP A 330 -20.39 7.87 15.39
C ASP A 330 -19.85 9.26 15.76
N PHE A 331 -18.89 9.76 15.00
CA PHE A 331 -18.34 11.11 15.19
C PHE A 331 -19.40 12.21 14.98
N LYS A 332 -20.23 12.10 13.95
CA LYS A 332 -21.36 13.03 13.72
C LYS A 332 -22.34 13.01 14.87
N ALA A 333 -22.67 11.82 15.37
CA ALA A 333 -23.57 11.65 16.50
C ALA A 333 -23.07 12.37 17.75
N ASP A 334 -21.78 12.25 18.06
CA ASP A 334 -21.15 12.96 19.18
C ASP A 334 -21.20 14.48 19.01
N LEU A 335 -21.00 14.98 17.79
CA LEU A 335 -21.07 16.42 17.51
C LEU A 335 -22.51 16.95 17.59
N TYR A 336 -23.49 16.22 17.05
CA TYR A 336 -24.92 16.58 17.19
C TYR A 336 -25.34 16.60 18.65
N TYR A 337 -24.88 15.65 19.45
CA TYR A 337 -25.12 15.64 20.88
C TYR A 337 -24.54 16.89 21.57
N LYS A 338 -23.30 17.27 21.28
CA LYS A 338 -22.67 18.50 21.81
C LYS A 338 -23.39 19.77 21.39
N LEU A 339 -24.03 19.78 20.24
CA LEU A 339 -24.87 20.90 19.75
C LEU A 339 -26.29 20.90 20.31
N GLY A 340 -26.67 19.92 21.15
CA GLY A 340 -28.04 19.77 21.67
C GLY A 340 -29.04 19.24 20.63
N ARG A 341 -28.58 18.73 19.50
CA ARG A 341 -29.37 18.18 18.37
C ARG A 341 -29.64 16.70 18.60
N GLY A 342 -30.41 16.37 19.64
CA GLY A 342 -30.59 15.00 20.10
C GLY A 342 -31.22 14.05 19.08
N MET A 343 -32.14 14.52 18.24
CA MET A 343 -32.76 13.66 17.21
C MET A 343 -31.79 13.27 16.11
N GLU A 344 -30.94 14.21 15.68
CA GLU A 344 -29.88 13.91 14.68
C GLU A 344 -28.83 12.99 15.27
N ALA A 345 -28.42 13.21 16.53
CA ALA A 345 -27.49 12.32 17.22
C ALA A 345 -28.06 10.88 17.29
N ALA A 346 -29.31 10.72 17.71
CA ALA A 346 -29.95 9.40 17.79
C ALA A 346 -30.07 8.71 16.43
N ARG A 347 -30.31 9.46 15.35
CA ARG A 347 -30.35 8.92 13.98
C ARG A 347 -28.99 8.42 13.56
N ALA A 348 -27.93 9.24 13.68
CA ALA A 348 -26.60 8.87 13.31
C ALA A 348 -26.09 7.62 14.07
N TYR A 349 -26.32 7.54 15.38
CA TYR A 349 -26.01 6.33 16.17
C TYR A 349 -26.77 5.09 15.71
N ARG A 350 -28.04 5.21 15.38
CA ARG A 350 -28.83 4.07 14.88
C ARG A 350 -28.26 3.57 13.55
N ASP A 351 -28.01 4.51 12.62
CA ASP A 351 -27.54 4.19 11.28
C ASP A 351 -26.14 3.57 11.34
N SER A 352 -25.23 4.10 12.17
CA SER A 352 -23.93 3.52 12.50
C SER A 352 -24.06 2.09 13.04
N LYS A 353 -24.92 1.87 14.03
CA LYS A 353 -25.11 0.57 14.67
C LYS A 353 -25.64 -0.48 13.69
N GLU A 354 -26.61 -0.14 12.84
CA GLU A 354 -27.17 -1.07 11.84
C GLU A 354 -26.09 -1.56 10.86
N VAL A 355 -25.24 -0.66 10.38
CA VAL A 355 -24.13 -1.02 9.48
C VAL A 355 -23.05 -1.81 10.24
N HIS A 356 -22.67 -1.38 11.45
CA HIS A 356 -21.72 -2.10 12.30
C HIS A 356 -22.15 -3.55 12.55
N ASP A 357 -23.42 -3.76 12.96
CA ASP A 357 -23.97 -5.09 13.22
C ASP A 357 -24.01 -5.95 11.96
N SER A 358 -24.19 -5.34 10.78
CA SER A 358 -24.10 -6.04 9.50
C SER A 358 -22.67 -6.48 9.19
N ILE A 359 -21.69 -5.60 9.39
CA ILE A 359 -20.25 -5.91 9.20
C ILE A 359 -19.84 -7.05 10.13
N MET A 360 -20.23 -6.96 11.42
CA MET A 360 -19.87 -7.98 12.42
C MET A 360 -20.51 -9.34 12.10
N ARG A 361 -21.72 -9.38 11.57
CA ARG A 361 -22.35 -10.64 11.12
C ARG A 361 -21.59 -11.27 9.97
N VAL A 362 -21.22 -10.50 8.94
CA VAL A 362 -20.43 -11.00 7.81
C VAL A 362 -19.10 -11.56 8.30
N LYS A 363 -18.36 -10.79 9.10
CA LYS A 363 -17.09 -11.22 9.69
C LYS A 363 -17.23 -12.52 10.51
N TYR A 364 -18.28 -12.63 11.31
CA TYR A 364 -18.55 -13.84 12.10
C TYR A 364 -18.73 -15.08 11.20
N TYR A 365 -19.49 -14.97 10.11
CA TYR A 365 -19.67 -16.08 9.18
C TYR A 365 -18.37 -16.43 8.42
N GLU A 366 -17.57 -15.44 8.06
CA GLU A 366 -16.26 -15.65 7.45
C GLU A 366 -15.32 -16.38 8.41
N ASP A 367 -15.27 -15.97 9.68
CA ASP A 367 -14.43 -16.61 10.70
C ASP A 367 -14.89 -18.05 11.00
N LEU A 368 -16.20 -18.29 11.03
CA LEU A 368 -16.74 -19.65 11.14
C LEU A 368 -16.36 -20.53 9.93
N ALA A 369 -16.42 -19.99 8.72
CA ALA A 369 -16.02 -20.73 7.53
C ALA A 369 -14.52 -21.06 7.55
N LYS A 370 -13.66 -20.10 7.96
CA LYS A 370 -12.22 -20.34 8.16
C LYS A 370 -11.95 -21.42 9.18
N LEU A 371 -12.59 -21.39 10.34
CA LEU A 371 -12.46 -22.41 11.39
C LEU A 371 -12.88 -23.81 10.92
N LYS A 372 -13.95 -23.90 10.12
CA LYS A 372 -14.36 -25.20 9.54
C LYS A 372 -13.30 -25.73 8.59
N THR A 373 -12.80 -24.88 7.69
CA THR A 373 -11.75 -25.27 6.75
C THR A 373 -10.48 -25.71 7.46
N GLN A 374 -10.06 -25.00 8.51
CA GLN A 374 -8.91 -25.38 9.33
C GLN A 374 -9.07 -26.77 9.97
N ARG A 375 -10.24 -27.05 10.57
CA ARG A 375 -10.53 -28.38 11.16
C ARG A 375 -10.53 -29.50 10.12
N GLU A 376 -10.98 -29.22 8.90
CA GLU A 376 -10.93 -30.20 7.81
C GLU A 376 -9.49 -30.47 7.36
N VAL A 377 -8.66 -29.45 7.24
CA VAL A 377 -7.23 -29.58 6.93
C VAL A 377 -6.51 -30.36 8.02
N GLU A 378 -6.70 -30.03 9.30
CA GLU A 378 -6.11 -30.76 10.43
C GLU A 378 -6.52 -32.26 10.43
N LYS A 379 -7.78 -32.55 10.13
CA LYS A 379 -8.23 -33.95 10.02
C LYS A 379 -7.53 -34.70 8.89
N LEU A 380 -7.38 -34.03 7.72
CA LEU A 380 -6.70 -34.62 6.56
C LEU A 380 -5.20 -34.86 6.87
N GLU A 381 -4.54 -33.93 7.54
CA GLU A 381 -3.14 -34.08 7.95
C GLU A 381 -2.95 -35.25 8.96
N ILE A 382 -3.87 -35.37 9.92
CA ILE A 382 -3.86 -36.51 10.88
C ILE A 382 -4.11 -37.83 10.14
N GLN A 383 -5.00 -37.86 9.16
CA GLN A 383 -5.24 -39.04 8.34
C GLN A 383 -4.04 -39.43 7.48
N SER A 384 -3.40 -38.44 6.83
CA SER A 384 -2.19 -38.65 6.05
C SER A 384 -1.05 -39.23 6.88
N LYS A 385 -0.79 -38.67 8.07
CA LYS A 385 0.23 -39.17 9.02
C LYS A 385 -0.04 -40.58 9.59
N LYS A 386 -1.28 -41.04 9.49
CA LYS A 386 -1.62 -42.43 9.92
C LYS A 386 -1.47 -43.44 8.78
N LEU A 387 -1.34 -43.00 7.55
CA LEU A 387 -1.17 -43.83 6.37
C LEU A 387 0.29 -43.95 5.95
N GLU A 388 1.18 -43.12 6.49
CA GLU A 388 2.63 -43.26 6.48
C GLU A 388 3.12 -44.16 7.63
#